data_b64ab685fdcd43ce600fec1535c1c1a3
#
_entry.id   b64ab685fdcd43ce600fec1535c1c1a3
#
_cell.length_a   1.000
_cell.length_b   1.000
_cell.length_c   1.000
_cell.angle_alpha   90.00
_cell.angle_beta   90.00
_cell.angle_gamma   90.00
#
_symmetry.space_group_name_H-M   'P 1'
#
loop_
_entity.id
_entity.type
_entity.pdbx_description
1 polymer ?
#
loop_
_entity_poly.entity_id
_entity_poly.type
_entity_poly.pdbx_seq_one_letter_code
_entity_poly.pdbx_strand_id
1 'polypeptide(L)'
;GTRNCSIQSTGLQKRIEVAPGFAPETLHYTFDANRVLTDIVDYSLAMAKKVGYDNVGTWEWIVTRKGEPFLMEVNTRIQVENGVSACIARVRGEEGVDLIAEQIRTALGEPLGYTQAEIATEGVGVEYRLIAEDPDNNFTPWVGRIEHFSWTPAPWLTVLTHVPLDHPYEIPTEFDPNLALAIIWGKDIDEAKERGLAFLDSLKLEGVNGAGEPLRSNVNFLKANTGRILRF
;
A
#
# COMPACT_ATOMS: atom_id res chain seq x y z
N GLY A 1 -4.65 -3.57 -29.88
CA GLY A 1 -4.59 -4.69 -28.98
C GLY A 1 -4.82 -4.18 -27.58
N THR A 2 -5.87 -4.67 -26.92
CA THR A 2 -6.13 -4.38 -25.53
C THR A 2 -4.98 -4.91 -24.71
N ARG A 3 -4.20 -4.02 -24.17
CA ARG A 3 -3.16 -4.34 -23.23
C ARG A 3 -3.87 -4.69 -21.94
N ASN A 4 -3.51 -5.81 -21.38
CA ASN A 4 -4.21 -6.38 -20.24
C ASN A 4 -4.02 -5.48 -19.02
N CYS A 5 -5.11 -4.93 -18.50
CA CYS A 5 -5.11 -4.45 -17.13
C CYS A 5 -5.01 -5.68 -16.23
N SER A 6 -3.91 -5.88 -15.56
CA SER A 6 -3.90 -6.76 -14.42
C SER A 6 -4.56 -6.00 -13.28
N ILE A 7 -5.76 -6.41 -12.91
CA ILE A 7 -6.38 -5.91 -11.71
C ILE A 7 -5.97 -6.85 -10.59
N GLN A 8 -5.09 -6.36 -9.80
CA GLN A 8 -4.79 -6.99 -8.54
C GLN A 8 -5.75 -6.38 -7.53
N SER A 9 -6.89 -7.02 -7.37
CA SER A 9 -7.75 -6.70 -6.27
C SER A 9 -7.09 -7.24 -5.01
N THR A 10 -6.63 -6.36 -4.14
CA THR A 10 -6.16 -6.69 -2.80
C THR A 10 -7.30 -7.08 -1.85
N GLY A 11 -8.43 -7.47 -2.40
CA GLY A 11 -9.65 -7.73 -1.67
C GLY A 11 -10.48 -6.47 -1.45
N LEU A 12 -11.62 -6.61 -0.79
CA LEU A 12 -12.43 -5.48 -0.37
C LEU A 12 -11.66 -4.73 0.70
N GLN A 13 -10.98 -3.66 0.34
CA GLN A 13 -10.33 -2.78 1.30
C GLN A 13 -11.42 -2.16 2.18
N LYS A 14 -11.41 -2.50 3.45
CA LYS A 14 -12.12 -1.71 4.44
C LYS A 14 -11.31 -0.45 4.67
N ARG A 15 -11.78 0.67 4.17
CA ARG A 15 -11.32 1.95 4.67
C ARG A 15 -11.86 2.11 6.09
N ILE A 16 -11.03 1.82 7.07
CA ILE A 16 -11.34 2.08 8.48
C ILE A 16 -10.93 3.52 8.73
N GLU A 17 -11.89 4.43 8.65
CA GLU A 17 -11.72 5.74 9.24
C GLU A 17 -11.76 5.54 10.75
N VAL A 18 -10.61 5.63 11.38
CA VAL A 18 -10.51 5.62 12.84
C VAL A 18 -10.83 7.02 13.33
N ALA A 19 -12.12 7.37 13.35
CA ALA A 19 -12.56 8.51 14.13
C ALA A 19 -12.44 8.17 15.63
N PRO A 20 -12.02 9.13 16.49
CA PRO A 20 -11.98 8.90 17.92
C PRO A 20 -13.34 8.41 18.42
N GLY A 21 -13.39 7.23 19.05
CA GLY A 21 -14.63 6.61 19.56
C GLY A 21 -15.33 5.63 18.64
N PHE A 22 -14.82 5.38 17.43
CA PHE A 22 -15.36 4.37 16.53
C PHE A 22 -14.81 2.99 16.89
N ALA A 23 -15.66 2.10 17.40
CA ALA A 23 -15.36 0.67 17.45
C ALA A 23 -15.66 0.09 16.06
N PRO A 24 -14.70 -0.57 15.37
CA PRO A 24 -15.01 -1.24 14.13
C PRO A 24 -16.01 -2.37 14.42
N GLU A 25 -17.25 -2.19 14.00
CA GLU A 25 -18.20 -3.29 13.94
C GLU A 25 -17.63 -4.34 12.99
N THR A 26 -17.67 -5.59 13.38
CA THR A 26 -17.35 -6.71 12.50
C THR A 26 -18.37 -6.70 11.36
N LEU A 27 -17.98 -6.24 10.18
CA LEU A 27 -18.84 -6.24 9.01
C LEU A 27 -19.00 -7.69 8.55
N HIS A 28 -20.13 -8.31 8.86
CA HIS A 28 -20.50 -9.55 8.23
C HIS A 28 -21.07 -9.23 6.85
N TYR A 29 -20.39 -9.67 5.81
CA TYR A 29 -20.93 -9.60 4.46
C TYR A 29 -22.05 -10.64 4.31
N THR A 30 -23.20 -10.22 3.75
CA THR A 30 -24.32 -11.09 3.41
C THR A 30 -24.23 -11.62 1.98
N PHE A 31 -23.13 -11.35 1.27
CA PHE A 31 -22.89 -11.70 -0.12
C PHE A 31 -21.55 -12.46 -0.27
N ASP A 32 -21.41 -13.19 -1.37
CA ASP A 32 -20.15 -13.84 -1.75
C ASP A 32 -19.15 -12.79 -2.20
N ALA A 33 -18.14 -12.53 -1.35
CA ALA A 33 -17.11 -11.53 -1.63
C ALA A 33 -16.25 -11.89 -2.84
N ASN A 34 -15.97 -13.18 -3.07
CA ASN A 34 -15.16 -13.63 -4.21
C ASN A 34 -15.90 -13.39 -5.52
N ARG A 35 -17.20 -13.65 -5.56
CA ARG A 35 -18.03 -13.34 -6.71
C ARG A 35 -18.01 -11.84 -7.03
N VAL A 36 -18.22 -10.99 -6.01
CA VAL A 36 -18.21 -9.52 -6.20
C VAL A 36 -16.87 -9.04 -6.71
N LEU A 37 -15.76 -9.59 -6.21
CA LEU A 37 -14.42 -9.26 -6.72
C LEU A 37 -14.24 -9.67 -8.18
N THR A 38 -14.72 -10.86 -8.57
CA THR A 38 -14.69 -11.31 -9.95
C THR A 38 -15.50 -10.35 -10.86
N ASP A 39 -16.72 -9.99 -10.45
CA ASP A 39 -17.56 -9.05 -11.18
C ASP A 39 -16.86 -7.68 -11.36
N ILE A 40 -16.20 -7.17 -10.31
CA ILE A 40 -15.43 -5.91 -10.36
C ILE A 40 -14.28 -6.01 -11.36
N VAL A 41 -13.53 -7.11 -11.35
CA VAL A 41 -12.43 -7.35 -12.31
C VAL A 41 -12.97 -7.35 -13.73
N ASP A 42 -14.03 -8.10 -14.00
CA ASP A 42 -14.63 -8.23 -15.34
C ASP A 42 -15.16 -6.88 -15.84
N TYR A 43 -15.86 -6.12 -14.99
CA TYR A 43 -16.35 -4.78 -15.35
C TYR A 43 -15.19 -3.81 -15.64
N SER A 44 -14.15 -3.80 -14.81
CA SER A 44 -12.99 -2.95 -15.01
C SER A 44 -12.27 -3.30 -16.32
N LEU A 45 -12.06 -4.59 -16.61
CA LEU A 45 -11.45 -5.05 -17.86
C LEU A 45 -12.30 -4.67 -19.09
N ALA A 46 -13.62 -4.84 -19.00
CA ALA A 46 -14.53 -4.47 -20.09
C ALA A 46 -14.50 -2.96 -20.36
N MET A 47 -14.50 -2.14 -19.32
CA MET A 47 -14.40 -0.69 -19.44
C MET A 47 -13.04 -0.25 -19.99
N ALA A 48 -11.94 -0.78 -19.45
CA ALA A 48 -10.58 -0.50 -19.92
C ALA A 48 -10.44 -0.81 -21.43
N LYS A 49 -10.96 -1.97 -21.86
CA LYS A 49 -11.01 -2.35 -23.29
C LYS A 49 -11.81 -1.37 -24.12
N LYS A 50 -12.99 -0.96 -23.63
CA LYS A 50 -13.89 -0.07 -24.36
C LYS A 50 -13.30 1.32 -24.60
N VAL A 51 -12.53 1.84 -23.61
CA VAL A 51 -11.91 3.17 -23.73
C VAL A 51 -10.47 3.12 -24.28
N GLY A 52 -9.95 1.94 -24.59
CA GLY A 52 -8.58 1.76 -25.08
C GLY A 52 -7.52 2.12 -24.03
N TYR A 53 -7.80 1.85 -22.74
CA TYR A 53 -6.86 2.13 -21.67
C TYR A 53 -5.63 1.22 -21.74
N ASP A 54 -4.46 1.81 -21.80
CA ASP A 54 -3.19 1.11 -22.06
C ASP A 54 -2.07 1.48 -21.07
N ASN A 55 -2.44 1.81 -19.85
CA ASN A 55 -1.49 2.18 -18.82
C ASN A 55 -1.86 1.56 -17.47
N VAL A 56 -1.00 1.78 -16.45
CA VAL A 56 -1.32 1.44 -15.06
C VAL A 56 -2.33 2.44 -14.50
N GLY A 57 -3.26 1.94 -13.70
CA GLY A 57 -4.25 2.79 -13.05
C GLY A 57 -4.94 2.06 -11.91
N THR A 58 -5.50 2.84 -10.99
CA THR A 58 -6.29 2.33 -9.88
C THR A 58 -7.77 2.64 -10.10
N TRP A 59 -8.57 1.60 -10.07
CA TRP A 59 -10.01 1.66 -10.28
C TRP A 59 -10.71 1.48 -8.93
N GLU A 60 -11.32 2.53 -8.44
CA GLU A 60 -11.93 2.56 -7.11
C GLU A 60 -13.42 2.23 -7.18
N TRP A 61 -13.83 1.29 -6.35
CA TRP A 61 -15.19 0.79 -6.32
C TRP A 61 -15.78 0.85 -4.93
N ILE A 62 -17.04 1.24 -4.83
CA ILE A 62 -17.85 1.06 -3.62
C ILE A 62 -18.70 -0.19 -3.81
N VAL A 63 -18.71 -1.05 -2.80
CA VAL A 63 -19.61 -2.20 -2.73
C VAL A 63 -20.66 -1.96 -1.64
N THR A 64 -21.93 -2.04 -2.02
CA THR A 64 -23.04 -1.90 -1.08
C THR A 64 -23.11 -3.09 -0.12
N ARG A 65 -23.91 -2.98 0.94
CA ARG A 65 -24.19 -4.10 1.85
C ARG A 65 -24.84 -5.31 1.17
N LYS A 66 -25.40 -5.14 -0.02
CA LYS A 66 -25.99 -6.21 -0.84
C LYS A 66 -25.01 -6.84 -1.83
N GLY A 67 -23.77 -6.37 -1.88
CA GLY A 67 -22.78 -6.86 -2.83
C GLY A 67 -22.87 -6.23 -4.22
N GLU A 68 -23.53 -5.07 -4.37
CA GLU A 68 -23.63 -4.36 -5.64
C GLU A 68 -22.41 -3.43 -5.79
N PRO A 69 -21.55 -3.61 -6.80
CA PRO A 69 -20.38 -2.77 -7.03
C PRO A 69 -20.74 -1.52 -7.85
N PHE A 70 -20.21 -0.38 -7.44
CA PHE A 70 -20.32 0.91 -8.14
C PHE A 70 -18.94 1.49 -8.33
N LEU A 71 -18.57 1.79 -9.60
CA LEU A 71 -17.34 2.51 -9.89
C LEU A 71 -17.40 3.93 -9.34
N MET A 72 -16.42 4.31 -8.56
CA MET A 72 -16.28 5.67 -8.04
C MET A 72 -15.45 6.53 -8.98
N GLU A 73 -14.19 6.13 -9.15
CA GLU A 73 -13.24 6.88 -9.96
C GLU A 73 -12.15 5.96 -10.54
N VAL A 74 -11.42 6.50 -11.50
CA VAL A 74 -10.22 5.88 -12.06
C VAL A 74 -9.07 6.86 -11.93
N ASN A 75 -8.09 6.52 -11.11
CA ASN A 75 -6.83 7.23 -11.05
C ASN A 75 -5.91 6.73 -12.15
N THR A 76 -5.74 7.51 -13.21
CA THR A 76 -4.99 7.13 -14.41
C THR A 76 -3.47 7.24 -14.23
N ARG A 77 -2.98 6.83 -13.10
CA ARG A 77 -1.56 6.85 -12.69
C ARG A 77 -1.27 5.71 -11.75
N ILE A 78 0.01 5.41 -11.56
CA ILE A 78 0.43 4.56 -10.46
C ILE A 78 0.13 5.25 -9.12
N GLN A 79 -0.27 4.49 -8.13
CA GLN A 79 -0.49 5.00 -6.77
C GLN A 79 0.66 4.59 -5.84
N VAL A 80 0.74 5.27 -4.69
CA VAL A 80 1.80 5.05 -3.70
C VAL A 80 1.79 3.61 -3.20
N GLU A 81 0.59 3.06 -2.96
CA GLU A 81 0.35 1.70 -2.45
C GLU A 81 0.54 0.57 -3.48
N ASN A 82 1.07 0.87 -4.67
CA ASN A 82 1.33 -0.15 -5.70
C ASN A 82 2.21 -1.31 -5.20
N GLY A 83 3.09 -1.05 -4.24
CA GLY A 83 3.95 -2.04 -3.62
C GLY A 83 3.21 -3.19 -2.96
N VAL A 84 2.02 -2.93 -2.38
CA VAL A 84 1.15 -3.97 -1.81
C VAL A 84 0.66 -4.90 -2.90
N SER A 85 0.18 -4.37 -4.02
CA SER A 85 -0.24 -5.17 -5.17
C SER A 85 0.93 -5.97 -5.76
N ALA A 86 2.08 -5.33 -5.91
CA ALA A 86 3.27 -5.93 -6.45
C ALA A 86 3.76 -7.13 -5.61
N CYS A 87 3.75 -7.01 -4.28
CA CYS A 87 4.30 -8.05 -3.40
C CYS A 87 3.42 -9.32 -3.31
N ILE A 88 2.10 -9.22 -3.53
CA ILE A 88 1.18 -10.36 -3.49
C ILE A 88 0.92 -10.97 -4.86
N ALA A 89 1.23 -10.27 -5.94
CA ALA A 89 0.99 -10.77 -7.29
C ALA A 89 1.92 -11.92 -7.64
N ARG A 90 1.36 -12.89 -8.36
CA ARG A 90 2.09 -14.01 -8.95
C ARG A 90 1.73 -14.10 -10.42
N VAL A 91 2.71 -14.07 -11.28
CA VAL A 91 2.53 -14.31 -12.72
C VAL A 91 3.16 -15.66 -13.05
N ARG A 92 2.35 -16.64 -13.51
CA ARG A 92 2.79 -18.01 -13.77
C ARG A 92 3.46 -18.69 -12.57
N GLY A 93 3.09 -18.28 -11.35
CA GLY A 93 3.69 -18.79 -10.10
C GLY A 93 5.02 -18.13 -9.69
N GLU A 94 5.54 -17.18 -10.46
CA GLU A 94 6.73 -16.41 -10.11
C GLU A 94 6.39 -15.28 -9.14
N GLU A 95 7.29 -14.99 -8.21
CA GLU A 95 7.09 -14.00 -7.16
C GLU A 95 7.22 -12.57 -7.66
N GLY A 96 6.25 -11.75 -7.28
CA GLY A 96 6.26 -10.31 -7.47
C GLY A 96 6.05 -9.87 -8.92
N VAL A 97 5.50 -8.70 -9.07
CA VAL A 97 5.41 -8.00 -10.37
C VAL A 97 5.91 -6.60 -10.18
N ASP A 98 6.93 -6.21 -10.92
CA ASP A 98 7.37 -4.82 -10.95
C ASP A 98 6.40 -3.99 -11.81
N LEU A 99 5.38 -3.42 -11.17
CA LEU A 99 4.35 -2.61 -11.84
C LEU A 99 4.93 -1.36 -12.51
N ILE A 100 6.04 -0.84 -12.00
CA ILE A 100 6.72 0.32 -12.59
C ILE A 100 7.43 -0.09 -13.88
N ALA A 101 8.14 -1.22 -13.85
CA ALA A 101 8.76 -1.77 -15.06
C ALA A 101 7.70 -2.13 -16.13
N GLU A 102 6.57 -2.74 -15.73
CA GLU A 102 5.47 -3.03 -16.63
C GLU A 102 4.86 -1.75 -17.24
N GLN A 103 4.73 -0.69 -16.45
CA GLN A 103 4.27 0.62 -16.95
C GLN A 103 5.23 1.18 -18.00
N ILE A 104 6.54 1.13 -17.74
CA ILE A 104 7.56 1.61 -18.68
C ILE A 104 7.55 0.79 -19.97
N ARG A 105 7.51 -0.54 -19.89
CA ARG A 105 7.42 -1.42 -21.06
C ARG A 105 6.17 -1.14 -21.90
N THR A 106 5.03 -0.97 -21.22
CA THR A 106 3.76 -0.63 -21.90
C THR A 106 3.88 0.72 -22.62
N ALA A 107 4.48 1.73 -22.01
CA ALA A 107 4.72 3.03 -22.62
C ALA A 107 5.66 2.95 -23.84
N LEU A 108 6.61 2.02 -23.84
CA LEU A 108 7.49 1.72 -24.99
C LEU A 108 6.78 0.91 -26.10
N GLY A 109 5.54 0.53 -25.90
CA GLY A 109 4.76 -0.24 -26.87
C GLY A 109 4.89 -1.75 -26.74
N GLU A 110 5.55 -2.25 -25.71
CA GLU A 110 5.68 -3.69 -25.48
C GLU A 110 4.38 -4.27 -24.89
N PRO A 111 3.96 -5.48 -25.29
CA PRO A 111 2.85 -6.17 -24.64
C PRO A 111 3.24 -6.66 -23.25
N LEU A 112 2.26 -6.83 -22.35
CA LEU A 112 2.50 -7.38 -21.00
C LEU A 112 3.13 -8.78 -20.99
N GLY A 113 3.00 -9.53 -22.07
CA GLY A 113 3.57 -10.88 -22.16
C GLY A 113 2.83 -11.96 -21.38
N TYR A 114 1.76 -11.61 -20.66
CA TYR A 114 0.90 -12.52 -19.90
C TYR A 114 -0.56 -12.06 -19.96
N THR A 115 -1.47 -12.98 -19.63
CA THR A 115 -2.91 -12.76 -19.62
C THR A 115 -3.45 -12.67 -18.19
N GLN A 116 -4.70 -12.19 -18.04
CA GLN A 116 -5.37 -12.16 -16.73
C GLN A 116 -5.47 -13.55 -16.09
N ALA A 117 -5.63 -14.60 -16.86
CA ALA A 117 -5.73 -15.98 -16.35
C ALA A 117 -4.40 -16.53 -15.78
N GLU A 118 -3.28 -15.89 -16.09
CA GLU A 118 -1.95 -16.26 -15.62
C GLU A 118 -1.54 -15.50 -14.34
N ILE A 119 -2.44 -14.62 -13.85
CA ILE A 119 -2.21 -13.83 -12.65
C ILE A 119 -2.96 -14.47 -11.49
N ALA A 120 -2.24 -14.70 -10.40
CA ALA A 120 -2.78 -15.09 -9.11
C ALA A 120 -2.34 -14.11 -8.02
N THR A 121 -2.97 -14.16 -6.87
CA THR A 121 -2.52 -13.45 -5.66
C THR A 121 -2.20 -14.45 -4.57
N GLU A 122 -1.13 -14.22 -3.83
CA GLU A 122 -0.68 -15.09 -2.75
C GLU A 122 -0.27 -14.28 -1.53
N GLY A 123 -0.81 -14.67 -0.37
CA GLY A 123 -0.50 -14.03 0.88
C GLY A 123 -1.21 -12.70 1.09
N VAL A 124 -0.67 -11.92 2.01
CA VAL A 124 -1.17 -10.61 2.44
C VAL A 124 -0.04 -9.61 2.35
N GLY A 125 -0.29 -8.46 1.71
CA GLY A 125 0.62 -7.32 1.68
C GLY A 125 0.11 -6.21 2.60
N VAL A 126 1.02 -5.60 3.35
CA VAL A 126 0.74 -4.43 4.20
C VAL A 126 1.76 -3.36 3.91
N GLU A 127 1.30 -2.12 3.70
CA GLU A 127 2.16 -0.95 3.58
C GLU A 127 2.09 -0.11 4.86
N TYR A 128 3.25 0.19 5.41
CA TYR A 128 3.41 1.20 6.45
C TYR A 128 4.05 2.45 5.84
N ARG A 129 3.35 3.58 5.96
CA ARG A 129 3.90 4.89 5.61
C ARG A 129 4.56 5.49 6.84
N LEU A 130 5.88 5.61 6.81
CA LEU A 130 6.64 6.27 7.88
C LEU A 130 6.67 7.76 7.60
N ILE A 131 6.10 8.54 8.50
CA ILE A 131 5.91 9.99 8.34
C ILE A 131 6.49 10.72 9.54
N ALA A 132 7.20 11.81 9.28
CA ALA A 132 7.65 12.73 10.33
C ALA A 132 6.48 13.65 10.71
N GLU A 133 5.71 13.22 11.71
CA GLU A 133 4.52 13.92 12.20
C GLU A 133 4.30 13.62 13.68
N ASP A 134 3.56 14.48 14.36
CA ASP A 134 3.21 14.32 15.77
C ASP A 134 1.78 13.79 15.92
N PRO A 135 1.59 12.47 16.17
CA PRO A 135 0.26 11.90 16.37
C PRO A 135 -0.50 12.45 17.56
N ASP A 136 0.22 12.94 18.60
CA ASP A 136 -0.39 13.51 19.80
C ASP A 136 -0.87 14.96 19.57
N ASN A 137 -0.38 15.59 18.50
CA ASN A 137 -0.74 16.94 18.09
C ASN A 137 -1.43 16.94 16.72
N ASN A 138 -2.50 16.16 16.58
CA ASN A 138 -3.32 16.08 15.37
C ASN A 138 -2.53 15.82 14.07
N PHE A 139 -1.48 14.97 14.15
CA PHE A 139 -0.61 14.62 13.03
C PHE A 139 0.04 15.84 12.36
N THR A 140 0.36 16.86 13.15
CA THR A 140 1.07 18.03 12.63
C THR A 140 2.43 17.61 12.08
N PRO A 141 2.80 18.02 10.84
CA PRO A 141 4.10 17.72 10.27
C PRO A 141 5.25 18.18 11.17
N TRP A 142 6.23 17.31 11.35
CA TRP A 142 7.44 17.65 12.07
C TRP A 142 8.54 18.05 11.08
N VAL A 143 9.24 19.12 11.38
CA VAL A 143 10.31 19.69 10.56
C VAL A 143 11.62 19.64 11.34
N GLY A 144 12.67 19.17 10.69
CA GLY A 144 13.99 19.08 11.29
C GLY A 144 14.91 18.16 10.49
N ARG A 145 15.98 17.71 11.13
CA ARG A 145 16.99 16.88 10.51
C ARG A 145 16.94 15.45 11.05
N ILE A 146 16.84 14.49 10.13
CA ILE A 146 17.05 13.07 10.43
C ILE A 146 18.56 12.86 10.54
N GLU A 147 19.00 12.30 11.67
CA GLU A 147 20.42 12.02 11.93
C GLU A 147 20.76 10.54 11.75
N HIS A 148 19.79 9.68 12.02
CA HIS A 148 19.94 8.25 11.83
C HIS A 148 18.62 7.60 11.37
N PHE A 149 18.70 6.76 10.33
CA PHE A 149 17.59 5.95 9.88
C PHE A 149 18.10 4.57 9.47
N SER A 150 17.63 3.52 10.16
CA SER A 150 17.97 2.14 9.81
C SER A 150 16.89 1.17 10.33
N TRP A 151 16.93 -0.06 9.81
CA TRP A 151 16.04 -1.16 10.19
C TRP A 151 16.76 -2.50 9.99
N THR A 152 16.18 -3.58 10.48
CA THR A 152 16.68 -4.94 10.21
C THR A 152 16.11 -5.43 8.87
N PRO A 153 16.96 -5.70 7.85
CA PRO A 153 16.49 -6.25 6.57
C PRO A 153 15.91 -7.65 6.75
N ALA A 154 14.88 -7.97 5.93
CA ALA A 154 14.29 -9.31 5.89
C ALA A 154 13.78 -9.62 4.47
N PRO A 155 13.73 -10.90 4.04
CA PRO A 155 13.28 -11.28 2.71
C PRO A 155 11.82 -10.90 2.39
N TRP A 156 11.00 -10.77 3.41
CA TRP A 156 9.58 -10.41 3.32
C TRP A 156 9.32 -8.89 3.43
N LEU A 157 10.37 -8.08 3.49
CA LEU A 157 10.32 -6.63 3.69
C LEU A 157 10.97 -5.90 2.52
N THR A 158 10.24 -4.96 1.94
CA THR A 158 10.78 -3.97 1.02
C THR A 158 10.59 -2.58 1.62
N VAL A 159 11.68 -1.81 1.74
CA VAL A 159 11.62 -0.42 2.20
C VAL A 159 12.06 0.49 1.07
N LEU A 160 11.16 1.39 0.69
CA LEU A 160 11.41 2.43 -0.30
C LEU A 160 11.56 3.76 0.44
N THR A 161 12.71 4.38 0.34
CA THR A 161 13.01 5.66 1.00
C THR A 161 13.88 6.55 0.12
N HIS A 162 13.69 7.85 0.23
CA HIS A 162 14.57 8.87 -0.32
C HIS A 162 15.49 9.47 0.76
N VAL A 163 15.28 9.09 2.02
CA VAL A 163 16.15 9.53 3.12
C VAL A 163 17.49 8.80 3.00
N PRO A 164 18.63 9.50 2.90
CA PRO A 164 19.94 8.88 2.90
C PRO A 164 20.19 8.08 4.18
N LEU A 165 20.88 6.94 4.05
CA LEU A 165 21.19 6.07 5.18
C LEU A 165 22.61 6.29 5.74
N ASP A 166 23.42 7.05 5.04
CA ASP A 166 24.85 7.27 5.30
C ASP A 166 25.19 8.71 5.74
N HIS A 167 24.24 9.64 5.67
CA HIS A 167 24.41 11.02 6.11
C HIS A 167 23.08 11.64 6.55
N PRO A 168 23.13 12.72 7.37
CA PRO A 168 21.93 13.42 7.83
C PRO A 168 21.09 13.99 6.69
N TYR A 169 19.77 14.06 6.90
CA TYR A 169 18.80 14.55 5.92
C TYR A 169 17.89 15.61 6.53
N GLU A 170 17.87 16.80 5.92
CA GLU A 170 16.91 17.86 6.27
C GLU A 170 15.57 17.58 5.60
N ILE A 171 14.51 17.53 6.39
CA ILE A 171 13.14 17.35 5.88
C ILE A 171 12.71 18.66 5.21
N PRO A 172 12.43 18.66 3.90
CA PRO A 172 11.99 19.86 3.21
C PRO A 172 10.57 20.25 3.66
N THR A 173 10.34 21.55 3.81
CA THR A 173 9.05 22.10 4.24
C THR A 173 8.04 22.24 3.11
N GLU A 174 8.49 22.12 1.87
CA GLU A 174 7.68 22.32 0.66
C GLU A 174 6.97 21.05 0.19
N PHE A 175 7.26 19.91 0.81
CA PHE A 175 6.73 18.58 0.44
C PHE A 175 6.14 17.86 1.65
N ASP A 176 5.41 16.78 1.38
CA ASP A 176 4.91 15.88 2.42
C ASP A 176 6.08 15.31 3.23
N PRO A 177 5.94 15.22 4.57
CA PRO A 177 7.01 14.73 5.46
C PRO A 177 7.13 13.18 5.46
N ASN A 178 6.87 12.56 4.31
CA ASN A 178 7.07 11.12 4.11
C ASN A 178 8.56 10.79 4.24
N LEU A 179 8.89 9.75 4.99
CA LEU A 179 10.26 9.27 5.16
C LEU A 179 10.49 7.97 4.39
N ALA A 180 9.55 7.05 4.45
CA ALA A 180 9.65 5.77 3.78
C ALA A 180 8.28 5.08 3.61
N LEU A 181 8.24 4.15 2.66
CA LEU A 181 7.19 3.15 2.52
C LEU A 181 7.79 1.79 2.84
N ALA A 182 7.23 1.09 3.82
CA ALA A 182 7.62 -0.27 4.13
C ALA A 182 6.51 -1.23 3.72
N ILE A 183 6.81 -2.08 2.75
CA ILE A 183 5.90 -3.11 2.24
C ILE A 183 6.29 -4.44 2.86
N ILE A 184 5.33 -5.08 3.52
CA ILE A 184 5.52 -6.32 4.24
C ILE A 184 4.62 -7.38 3.64
N TRP A 185 5.20 -8.53 3.30
CA TRP A 185 4.47 -9.69 2.86
C TRP A 185 4.36 -10.72 3.99
N GLY A 186 3.19 -11.34 4.12
CA GLY A 186 2.95 -12.50 4.98
C GLY A 186 2.08 -13.54 4.25
N LYS A 187 2.20 -14.82 4.61
CA LYS A 187 1.34 -15.88 4.05
C LYS A 187 -0.14 -15.67 4.40
N ASP A 188 -0.38 -15.03 5.54
CA ASP A 188 -1.69 -14.69 6.08
C ASP A 188 -1.62 -13.39 6.89
N ILE A 189 -2.77 -12.95 7.40
CA ILE A 189 -2.90 -11.69 8.14
C ILE A 189 -2.11 -11.71 9.46
N ASP A 190 -2.03 -12.85 10.13
CA ASP A 190 -1.35 -12.96 11.41
C ASP A 190 0.17 -12.86 11.23
N GLU A 191 0.70 -13.53 10.22
CA GLU A 191 2.12 -13.43 9.87
C GLU A 191 2.48 -12.03 9.36
N ALA A 192 1.65 -11.41 8.52
CA ALA A 192 1.86 -10.04 8.07
C ALA A 192 1.88 -9.05 9.23
N LYS A 193 1.00 -9.23 10.22
CA LYS A 193 0.96 -8.45 11.45
C LYS A 193 2.21 -8.64 12.31
N GLU A 194 2.63 -9.90 12.54
CA GLU A 194 3.83 -10.21 13.31
C GLU A 194 5.07 -9.57 12.67
N ARG A 195 5.25 -9.76 11.37
CA ARG A 195 6.33 -9.17 10.57
C ARG A 195 6.30 -7.64 10.60
N GLY A 196 5.11 -7.05 10.49
CA GLY A 196 4.92 -5.61 10.57
C GLY A 196 5.36 -5.04 11.92
N LEU A 197 4.98 -5.67 13.02
CA LEU A 197 5.43 -5.27 14.36
C LEU A 197 6.94 -5.47 14.52
N ALA A 198 7.49 -6.59 14.05
CA ALA A 198 8.93 -6.85 14.10
C ALA A 198 9.73 -5.80 13.28
N PHE A 199 9.24 -5.40 12.11
CA PHE A 199 9.83 -4.30 11.35
C PHE A 199 9.81 -2.99 12.14
N LEU A 200 8.63 -2.58 12.63
CA LEU A 200 8.49 -1.34 13.39
C LEU A 200 9.34 -1.32 14.67
N ASP A 201 9.52 -2.49 15.32
CA ASP A 201 10.39 -2.61 16.51
C ASP A 201 11.87 -2.54 16.16
N SER A 202 12.26 -2.94 14.96
CA SER A 202 13.65 -2.87 14.49
C SER A 202 14.08 -1.47 14.05
N LEU A 203 13.12 -0.54 13.85
CA LEU A 203 13.40 0.80 13.39
C LEU A 203 14.24 1.59 14.39
N LYS A 204 15.32 2.18 13.87
CA LYS A 204 16.08 3.24 14.53
C LYS A 204 15.91 4.49 13.68
N LEU A 205 15.14 5.43 14.18
CA LEU A 205 14.82 6.68 13.50
C LEU A 205 15.01 7.82 14.50
N GLU A 206 16.10 8.56 14.35
CA GLU A 206 16.54 9.62 15.24
C GLU A 206 16.73 10.92 14.47
N GLY A 207 16.45 12.02 15.13
CA GLY A 207 16.60 13.34 14.53
C GLY A 207 16.30 14.43 15.55
N VAL A 208 16.65 15.67 15.20
CA VAL A 208 16.40 16.87 16.00
C VAL A 208 15.91 18.01 15.14
N ASN A 209 15.08 18.89 15.71
CA ASN A 209 14.70 20.14 15.07
C ASN A 209 15.67 21.29 15.44
N GLY A 210 15.43 22.47 14.89
CA GLY A 210 16.26 23.65 15.16
C GLY A 210 16.25 24.12 16.61
N ALA A 211 15.28 23.67 17.43
CA ALA A 211 15.21 23.92 18.87
C ALA A 211 15.88 22.81 19.72
N GLY A 212 16.44 21.79 19.08
CA GLY A 212 17.03 20.64 19.76
C GLY A 212 16.01 19.62 20.28
N GLU A 213 14.75 19.73 19.86
CA GLU A 213 13.72 18.76 20.23
C GLU A 213 13.82 17.50 19.39
N PRO A 214 13.58 16.31 19.98
CA PRO A 214 13.70 15.04 19.26
C PRO A 214 12.64 14.90 18.17
N LEU A 215 12.97 14.07 17.18
CA LEU A 215 12.06 13.67 16.10
C LEU A 215 10.72 13.18 16.65
N ARG A 216 9.64 13.68 16.05
CA ARG A 216 8.29 13.14 16.14
C ARG A 216 7.98 12.36 14.87
N SER A 217 7.46 11.14 15.01
CA SER A 217 7.05 10.30 13.90
C SER A 217 5.84 9.47 14.28
N ASN A 218 5.13 8.98 13.26
CA ASN A 218 3.97 8.13 13.45
C ASN A 218 4.30 6.66 13.82
N VAL A 219 5.55 6.29 14.00
CA VAL A 219 5.97 4.90 14.27
C VAL A 219 5.27 4.30 15.48
N ASN A 220 5.20 5.01 16.60
CA ASN A 220 4.52 4.52 17.80
C ASN A 220 3.01 4.38 17.61
N PHE A 221 2.39 5.29 16.86
CA PHE A 221 0.98 5.20 16.46
C PHE A 221 0.74 3.96 15.60
N LEU A 222 1.59 3.67 14.62
CA LEU A 222 1.52 2.47 13.78
C LEU A 222 1.64 1.20 14.63
N LYS A 223 2.60 1.12 15.54
CA LYS A 223 2.75 -0.01 16.47
C LYS A 223 1.46 -0.26 17.27
N ALA A 224 0.95 0.78 17.90
CA ALA A 224 -0.25 0.68 18.76
C ALA A 224 -1.50 0.26 17.98
N ASN A 225 -1.59 0.61 16.69
CA ASN A 225 -2.80 0.38 15.89
C ASN A 225 -2.72 -0.83 14.95
N THR A 226 -1.53 -1.36 14.66
CA THR A 226 -1.36 -2.53 13.77
C THR A 226 -2.29 -3.68 14.17
N GLY A 227 -2.34 -4.05 15.44
CA GLY A 227 -3.19 -5.13 15.93
C GLY A 227 -4.70 -4.83 15.88
N ARG A 228 -5.10 -3.58 15.78
CA ARG A 228 -6.52 -3.18 15.63
C ARG A 228 -6.94 -3.17 14.17
N ILE A 229 -6.05 -2.77 13.28
CA ILE A 229 -6.31 -2.63 11.84
C ILE A 229 -6.25 -3.99 11.14
N LEU A 230 -5.24 -4.80 11.47
CA LEU A 230 -5.03 -6.13 10.86
C LEU A 230 -5.77 -7.23 11.67
N ARG A 231 -7.09 -7.14 11.73
CA ARG A 231 -7.94 -8.12 12.44
C ARG A 231 -8.83 -8.97 11.53
N PHE A 232 -8.72 -8.82 10.21
CA PHE A 232 -9.69 -9.37 9.26
C PHE A 232 -9.09 -10.41 8.36
#